data_b41293a8e627fcb79575d4be1ec3564a
#
_entry.id   b41293a8e627fcb79575d4be1ec3564a
#
_cell.length_a   1.000
_cell.length_b   1.000
_cell.length_c   1.000
_cell.angle_alpha   90.00
_cell.angle_beta   90.00
_cell.angle_gamma   90.00
#
_symmetry.space_group_name_H-M   'P 1'
#
loop_
_entity.id
_entity.type
_entity.pdbx_description
1 polymer ?
#
loop_
_entity_poly.entity_id
_entity_poly.type
_entity_poly.pdbx_seq_one_letter_code
_entity_poly.pdbx_strand_id
1 'polypeptide(L)'
;PIQNFLMVAFSETVRYSSNCKNGEFKLVRIKGEKLEKHDPDVMGIFRKHAEKNIKGMTEFFQDAKKDVWTKIIYGDSSKDNRIKEKSIDCIITSPPYGDSRTTVAYGQFSRLSAQWIDIFDNPNDASGVDNELLGGRATKNLIHLLPSNYLKESLEKIAKQDEARARDVLSFYIGLNDCLKQAHKILKSKKYFCLVIGNRLVKQIRIPTDFIIAELGDKIGFTCEDIIVRNIHRKRMPIKNSPTNIVGALEETMNKESIVVLRKN
;
A
#
# COMPACT_ATOMS: atom_id res chain seq x y z
N PRO A 1 -22.36 15.24 6.33
CA PRO A 1 -22.00 13.92 6.90
C PRO A 1 -22.69 12.77 6.18
N ILE A 2 -24.04 12.77 6.03
CA ILE A 2 -24.80 11.68 5.36
C ILE A 2 -24.36 11.50 3.91
N GLN A 3 -24.19 12.58 3.16
CA GLN A 3 -23.70 12.51 1.79
C GLN A 3 -22.36 11.77 1.70
N ASN A 4 -21.37 12.14 2.51
CA ASN A 4 -20.05 11.49 2.49
C ASN A 4 -20.14 10.00 2.86
N PHE A 5 -21.04 9.65 3.79
CA PHE A 5 -21.29 8.27 4.14
C PHE A 5 -21.85 7.46 2.95
N LEU A 6 -22.82 8.01 2.23
CA LEU A 6 -23.39 7.38 1.04
C LEU A 6 -22.39 7.36 -0.13
N MET A 7 -21.50 8.36 -0.24
CA MET A 7 -20.44 8.38 -1.25
C MET A 7 -19.46 7.21 -1.09
N VAL A 8 -19.27 6.66 0.12
CA VAL A 8 -18.46 5.44 0.32
C VAL A 8 -19.15 4.24 -0.35
N ALA A 9 -20.46 4.06 -0.15
CA ALA A 9 -21.20 2.99 -0.81
C ALA A 9 -21.24 3.19 -2.33
N PHE A 10 -21.36 4.43 -2.79
CA PHE A 10 -21.31 4.77 -4.21
C PHE A 10 -19.97 4.45 -4.84
N SER A 11 -18.85 4.76 -4.18
CA SER A 11 -17.51 4.46 -4.68
C SER A 11 -17.27 2.95 -4.90
N GLU A 12 -17.77 2.10 -4.01
CA GLU A 12 -17.75 0.65 -4.20
C GLU A 12 -18.66 0.24 -5.36
N THR A 13 -19.86 0.83 -5.46
CA THR A 13 -20.82 0.54 -6.53
C THR A 13 -20.23 0.81 -7.91
N VAL A 14 -19.58 1.97 -8.11
CA VAL A 14 -18.89 2.31 -9.36
C VAL A 14 -17.93 1.20 -9.78
N ARG A 15 -17.17 0.66 -8.85
CA ARG A 15 -16.23 -0.43 -9.14
C ARG A 15 -16.95 -1.71 -9.53
N TYR A 16 -17.96 -2.11 -8.77
CA TYR A 16 -18.66 -3.38 -8.98
C TYR A 16 -19.58 -3.38 -10.19
N SER A 17 -20.10 -2.22 -10.59
CA SER A 17 -20.95 -2.05 -11.79
C SER A 17 -20.17 -1.69 -13.05
N SER A 18 -18.88 -1.42 -12.95
CA SER A 18 -18.04 -1.06 -14.11
C SER A 18 -17.81 -2.23 -15.06
N ASN A 19 -17.41 -1.91 -16.29
CA ASN A 19 -16.99 -2.89 -17.29
C ASN A 19 -15.61 -3.53 -16.97
N CYS A 20 -15.25 -3.63 -15.68
CA CYS A 20 -14.01 -4.22 -15.22
C CYS A 20 -14.24 -5.49 -14.40
N LYS A 21 -13.28 -6.40 -14.44
CA LYS A 21 -13.30 -7.61 -13.60
C LYS A 21 -13.13 -7.25 -12.14
N ASN A 22 -14.05 -7.69 -11.28
CA ASN A 22 -14.04 -7.35 -9.86
C ASN A 22 -13.02 -8.12 -9.00
N GLY A 23 -12.48 -9.22 -9.50
CA GLY A 23 -11.48 -10.03 -8.80
C GLY A 23 -10.02 -9.57 -8.99
N GLU A 24 -9.79 -8.53 -9.79
CA GLU A 24 -8.46 -8.06 -10.15
C GLU A 24 -8.10 -6.77 -9.41
N PHE A 25 -6.84 -6.64 -8.97
CA PHE A 25 -6.34 -5.38 -8.40
C PHE A 25 -6.17 -4.29 -9.46
N LYS A 26 -5.80 -4.69 -10.68
CA LYS A 26 -5.70 -3.79 -11.82
C LYS A 26 -7.05 -3.64 -12.52
N LEU A 27 -7.21 -2.54 -13.27
CA LEU A 27 -8.38 -2.36 -14.11
C LEU A 27 -8.25 -3.25 -15.35
N VAL A 28 -8.86 -4.42 -15.30
CA VAL A 28 -8.93 -5.35 -16.44
C VAL A 28 -10.33 -5.32 -17.02
N ARG A 29 -10.46 -4.79 -18.24
CA ARG A 29 -11.75 -4.68 -18.93
C ARG A 29 -12.33 -6.06 -19.23
N ILE A 30 -13.62 -6.20 -19.03
CA ILE A 30 -14.41 -7.34 -19.54
C ILE A 30 -14.46 -7.25 -21.06
N LYS A 31 -14.36 -8.37 -21.78
CA LYS A 31 -14.29 -8.41 -23.25
C LYS A 31 -15.23 -9.46 -23.82
N GLY A 32 -15.57 -9.28 -25.12
CA GLY A 32 -16.37 -10.24 -25.91
C GLY A 32 -17.75 -10.48 -25.33
N GLU A 33 -18.29 -11.66 -25.48
CA GLU A 33 -19.64 -12.04 -25.02
C GLU A 33 -19.92 -11.74 -23.54
N LYS A 34 -18.88 -11.73 -22.71
CA LYS A 34 -19.02 -11.37 -21.29
C LYS A 34 -19.34 -9.90 -21.09
N LEU A 35 -18.88 -9.03 -21.99
CA LEU A 35 -19.22 -7.62 -21.96
C LEU A 35 -20.65 -7.38 -22.46
N GLU A 36 -21.05 -8.09 -23.51
CA GLU A 36 -22.42 -8.00 -24.08
C GLU A 36 -23.49 -8.45 -23.07
N LYS A 37 -23.15 -9.44 -22.23
CA LYS A 37 -24.02 -9.97 -21.17
C LYS A 37 -23.86 -9.24 -19.84
N HIS A 38 -23.03 -8.20 -19.77
CA HIS A 38 -22.76 -7.47 -18.53
C HIS A 38 -23.83 -6.39 -18.30
N ASP A 39 -24.83 -6.75 -17.54
CA ASP A 39 -25.93 -5.86 -17.14
C ASP A 39 -26.06 -5.83 -15.60
N PRO A 40 -25.22 -5.03 -14.90
CA PRO A 40 -25.25 -4.99 -13.44
C PRO A 40 -26.44 -4.22 -12.91
N ASP A 41 -27.15 -4.78 -11.94
CA ASP A 41 -28.14 -4.06 -11.14
C ASP A 41 -27.44 -3.01 -10.26
N VAL A 42 -27.20 -1.82 -10.83
CA VAL A 42 -26.47 -0.72 -10.17
C VAL A 42 -27.13 -0.29 -8.87
N MET A 43 -28.49 -0.18 -8.88
CA MET A 43 -29.22 0.26 -7.71
C MET A 43 -29.26 -0.79 -6.60
N GLY A 44 -29.35 -2.07 -6.95
CA GLY A 44 -29.27 -3.16 -5.99
C GLY A 44 -27.88 -3.28 -5.38
N ILE A 45 -26.82 -3.11 -6.19
CA ILE A 45 -25.43 -3.07 -5.70
C ILE A 45 -25.24 -1.90 -4.73
N PHE A 46 -25.70 -0.70 -5.07
CA PHE A 46 -25.61 0.47 -4.19
C PHE A 46 -26.34 0.25 -2.86
N ARG A 47 -27.59 -0.22 -2.93
CA ARG A 47 -28.39 -0.52 -1.73
C ARG A 47 -27.68 -1.51 -0.83
N LYS A 48 -27.16 -2.61 -1.39
CA LYS A 48 -26.41 -3.63 -0.63
C LYS A 48 -25.21 -3.05 0.09
N HIS A 49 -24.42 -2.18 -0.57
CA HIS A 49 -23.27 -1.53 0.05
C HIS A 49 -23.70 -0.52 1.13
N ALA A 50 -24.72 0.27 0.87
CA ALA A 50 -25.25 1.22 1.84
C ALA A 50 -25.79 0.52 3.10
N GLU A 51 -26.58 -0.52 2.96
CA GLU A 51 -27.13 -1.32 4.07
C GLU A 51 -26.01 -1.99 4.88
N LYS A 52 -25.00 -2.57 4.21
CA LYS A 52 -23.83 -3.13 4.88
C LYS A 52 -23.10 -2.08 5.72
N ASN A 53 -22.91 -0.88 5.16
CA ASN A 53 -22.21 0.21 5.86
C ASN A 53 -23.04 0.73 7.03
N ILE A 54 -24.36 0.87 6.87
CA ILE A 54 -25.29 1.26 7.94
C ILE A 54 -25.22 0.25 9.09
N LYS A 55 -25.33 -1.04 8.77
CA LYS A 55 -25.22 -2.12 9.77
C LYS A 55 -23.89 -2.05 10.52
N GLY A 56 -22.77 -2.00 9.79
CA GLY A 56 -21.45 -1.94 10.41
C GLY A 56 -21.25 -0.70 11.29
N MET A 57 -21.73 0.47 10.88
CA MET A 57 -21.69 1.67 11.69
C MET A 57 -22.58 1.59 12.92
N THR A 58 -23.76 1.00 12.80
CA THR A 58 -24.67 0.80 13.94
C THR A 58 -24.03 -0.10 14.99
N GLU A 59 -23.46 -1.23 14.59
CA GLU A 59 -22.72 -2.14 15.46
C GLU A 59 -21.52 -1.44 16.11
N PHE A 60 -20.74 -0.70 15.33
CA PHE A 60 -19.58 0.05 15.85
C PHE A 60 -20.00 1.07 16.92
N PHE A 61 -21.07 1.83 16.69
CA PHE A 61 -21.53 2.84 17.65
C PHE A 61 -22.11 2.26 18.95
N GLN A 62 -22.59 1.02 18.94
CA GLN A 62 -23.02 0.33 20.17
C GLN A 62 -21.85 0.07 21.10
N ASP A 63 -20.68 -0.28 20.54
CA ASP A 63 -19.48 -0.66 21.29
C ASP A 63 -18.46 0.48 21.44
N ALA A 64 -18.59 1.55 20.65
CA ALA A 64 -17.64 2.66 20.66
C ALA A 64 -17.67 3.46 21.96
N LYS A 65 -16.51 3.70 22.55
CA LYS A 65 -16.36 4.59 23.70
C LYS A 65 -16.61 6.04 23.30
N LYS A 66 -17.46 6.75 24.03
CA LYS A 66 -17.91 8.12 23.70
C LYS A 66 -16.83 9.19 23.84
N ASP A 67 -15.77 8.92 24.59
CA ASP A 67 -14.65 9.83 24.90
C ASP A 67 -13.46 9.66 23.92
N VAL A 68 -13.58 8.80 22.92
CA VAL A 68 -12.56 8.61 21.88
C VAL A 68 -12.84 9.53 20.69
N TRP A 69 -11.85 10.33 20.33
CA TRP A 69 -11.90 11.14 19.12
C TRP A 69 -11.04 10.55 18.00
N THR A 70 -11.44 10.77 16.77
CA THR A 70 -10.73 10.32 15.56
C THR A 70 -10.50 11.50 14.63
N LYS A 71 -9.31 11.57 14.05
CA LYS A 71 -8.97 12.58 13.04
C LYS A 71 -8.36 11.93 11.81
N ILE A 72 -8.92 12.18 10.64
CA ILE A 72 -8.35 11.81 9.36
C ILE A 72 -7.55 12.99 8.83
N ILE A 73 -6.27 12.77 8.54
CA ILE A 73 -5.38 13.77 7.97
C ILE A 73 -5.05 13.33 6.55
N TYR A 74 -5.47 14.13 5.58
CA TYR A 74 -5.08 13.96 4.19
C TYR A 74 -3.68 14.55 3.98
N GLY A 75 -2.75 13.74 3.47
CA GLY A 75 -1.38 14.17 3.23
C GLY A 75 -0.43 13.04 2.86
N ASP A 76 0.81 13.42 2.62
CA ASP A 76 1.92 12.53 2.29
C ASP A 76 2.71 12.22 3.58
N SER A 77 2.73 10.96 3.98
CA SER A 77 3.42 10.52 5.20
C SER A 77 4.96 10.61 5.14
N SER A 78 5.53 10.84 3.97
CA SER A 78 6.96 11.11 3.81
C SER A 78 7.33 12.58 4.07
N LYS A 79 6.34 13.45 4.19
CA LYS A 79 6.48 14.89 4.42
C LYS A 79 5.95 15.30 5.79
N ASP A 80 6.02 16.57 6.10
CA ASP A 80 5.42 17.10 7.34
C ASP A 80 3.89 16.93 7.29
N ASN A 81 3.38 16.11 8.19
CA ASN A 81 1.97 15.73 8.29
C ASN A 81 1.18 16.58 9.30
N ARG A 82 1.73 17.70 9.76
CA ARG A 82 1.13 18.61 10.75
C ARG A 82 0.77 17.95 12.09
N ILE A 83 1.37 16.81 12.39
CA ILE A 83 1.28 16.17 13.70
C ILE A 83 2.39 16.74 14.57
N LYS A 84 2.04 17.15 15.81
CA LYS A 84 3.01 17.68 16.76
C LYS A 84 4.12 16.66 17.03
N GLU A 85 5.36 17.12 17.05
CA GLU A 85 6.50 16.28 17.40
C GLU A 85 6.32 15.65 18.79
N LYS A 86 6.81 14.41 18.95
CA LYS A 86 6.78 13.67 20.21
C LYS A 86 5.38 13.65 20.86
N SER A 87 4.32 13.49 20.06
CA SER A 87 2.94 13.47 20.54
C SER A 87 2.26 12.11 20.43
N ILE A 88 2.79 11.19 19.62
CA ILE A 88 2.19 9.90 19.33
C ILE A 88 2.75 8.83 20.27
N ASP A 89 1.88 7.99 20.81
CA ASP A 89 2.26 6.90 21.71
C ASP A 89 2.53 5.57 20.97
N CYS A 90 1.92 5.35 19.80
CA CYS A 90 2.13 4.16 19.00
C CYS A 90 1.83 4.44 17.54
N ILE A 91 2.63 3.89 16.63
CA ILE A 91 2.38 3.90 15.19
C ILE A 91 2.25 2.46 14.72
N ILE A 92 1.16 2.14 14.02
CA ILE A 92 0.95 0.84 13.39
C ILE A 92 0.58 1.10 11.94
N THR A 93 1.30 0.50 11.00
CA THR A 93 1.05 0.67 9.57
C THR A 93 1.45 -0.54 8.77
N SER A 94 0.91 -0.62 7.56
CA SER A 94 1.33 -1.57 6.53
C SER A 94 1.63 -0.76 5.26
N PRO A 95 2.89 -0.34 5.03
CA PRO A 95 3.24 0.35 3.80
C PRO A 95 3.08 -0.59 2.59
N PRO A 96 3.01 -0.07 1.36
CA PRO A 96 3.08 -0.90 0.17
C PRO A 96 4.29 -1.83 0.22
N TYR A 97 4.13 -3.09 -0.24
CA TYR A 97 5.24 -4.06 -0.23
C TYR A 97 6.20 -3.87 -1.40
N GLY A 98 6.18 -2.72 -2.02
CA GLY A 98 7.05 -2.31 -3.11
C GLY A 98 6.49 -1.11 -3.86
N ASP A 99 7.18 -0.70 -4.93
CA ASP A 99 6.80 0.47 -5.72
C ASP A 99 5.37 0.37 -6.28
N SER A 100 4.67 1.49 -6.32
CA SER A 100 3.27 1.59 -6.72
C SER A 100 3.03 1.26 -8.20
N ARG A 101 4.03 1.43 -9.06
CA ARG A 101 3.90 1.21 -10.50
C ARG A 101 3.83 -0.26 -10.89
N THR A 102 4.63 -1.09 -10.24
CA THR A 102 4.84 -2.47 -10.69
C THR A 102 4.35 -3.52 -9.69
N THR A 103 4.26 -3.17 -8.41
CA THR A 103 3.87 -4.12 -7.36
C THR A 103 2.38 -4.09 -7.10
N VAL A 104 1.84 -2.95 -6.67
CA VAL A 104 0.41 -2.77 -6.41
C VAL A 104 -0.03 -1.41 -6.95
N ALA A 105 -0.80 -1.41 -8.02
CA ALA A 105 -1.33 -0.21 -8.64
C ALA A 105 -2.59 0.28 -7.88
N TYR A 106 -2.40 0.87 -6.70
CA TYR A 106 -3.49 1.38 -5.87
C TYR A 106 -4.32 2.45 -6.58
N GLY A 107 -3.66 3.34 -7.34
CA GLY A 107 -4.32 4.35 -8.14
C GLY A 107 -5.20 3.74 -9.23
N GLN A 108 -4.81 2.62 -9.85
CA GLN A 108 -5.70 1.91 -10.77
C GLN A 108 -6.92 1.33 -10.05
N PHE A 109 -6.76 0.77 -8.85
CA PHE A 109 -7.88 0.22 -8.10
C PHE A 109 -8.93 1.28 -7.77
N SER A 110 -8.52 2.47 -7.35
CA SER A 110 -9.38 3.57 -6.94
C SER A 110 -9.82 4.48 -8.09
N ARG A 111 -9.21 4.37 -9.27
CA ARG A 111 -9.37 5.31 -10.40
C ARG A 111 -10.83 5.60 -10.73
N LEU A 112 -11.62 4.56 -10.97
CA LEU A 112 -13.02 4.74 -11.38
C LEU A 112 -13.82 5.45 -10.30
N SER A 113 -13.68 5.03 -9.05
CA SER A 113 -14.35 5.69 -7.92
C SER A 113 -13.93 7.15 -7.82
N ALA A 114 -12.62 7.44 -7.88
CA ALA A 114 -12.09 8.79 -7.79
C ALA A 114 -12.60 9.73 -8.91
N GLN A 115 -12.78 9.20 -10.12
CA GLN A 115 -13.33 9.94 -11.25
C GLN A 115 -14.83 10.27 -11.07
N TRP A 116 -15.59 9.37 -10.45
CA TRP A 116 -17.03 9.53 -10.29
C TRP A 116 -17.45 10.33 -9.06
N ILE A 117 -16.57 10.48 -8.07
CA ILE A 117 -16.86 11.26 -6.85
C ILE A 117 -16.14 12.60 -6.82
N ASP A 118 -15.65 13.05 -7.98
CA ASP A 118 -15.03 14.38 -8.18
C ASP A 118 -13.92 14.71 -7.16
N ILE A 119 -13.03 13.71 -6.91
CA ILE A 119 -11.85 13.94 -6.03
C ILE A 119 -10.83 14.85 -6.70
N PHE A 120 -10.79 14.86 -8.04
CA PHE A 120 -9.87 15.65 -8.84
C PHE A 120 -10.63 16.66 -9.70
N ASP A 121 -10.10 17.86 -9.84
CA ASP A 121 -10.63 18.90 -10.73
C ASP A 121 -10.69 18.41 -12.18
N ASN A 122 -9.70 17.63 -12.60
CA ASN A 122 -9.70 16.90 -13.87
C ASN A 122 -9.75 15.39 -13.62
N PRO A 123 -10.80 14.68 -14.07
CA PRO A 123 -10.91 13.22 -13.88
C PRO A 123 -9.73 12.41 -14.44
N ASN A 124 -8.99 12.95 -15.42
CA ASN A 124 -7.79 12.29 -15.96
C ASN A 124 -6.64 12.23 -14.95
N ASP A 125 -6.59 13.14 -13.98
CA ASP A 125 -5.53 13.18 -12.97
C ASP A 125 -5.58 11.94 -12.06
N ALA A 126 -6.74 11.31 -11.92
CA ALA A 126 -6.87 10.01 -11.27
C ALA A 126 -5.95 8.92 -11.87
N SER A 127 -5.53 9.09 -13.13
CA SER A 127 -4.58 8.16 -13.77
C SER A 127 -3.14 8.35 -13.32
N GLY A 128 -2.79 9.52 -12.80
CA GLY A 128 -1.44 9.90 -12.34
C GLY A 128 -1.12 9.49 -10.91
N VAL A 129 -2.11 9.09 -10.12
CA VAL A 129 -1.96 8.82 -8.67
C VAL A 129 -0.82 7.84 -8.36
N ASP A 130 -0.69 6.75 -9.12
CA ASP A 130 0.37 5.77 -8.90
C ASP A 130 1.79 6.36 -9.07
N ASN A 131 1.95 7.45 -9.82
CA ASN A 131 3.24 8.13 -9.99
C ASN A 131 3.62 9.00 -8.78
N GLU A 132 2.65 9.37 -7.95
CA GLU A 132 2.82 10.20 -6.76
C GLU A 132 2.97 9.36 -5.49
N LEU A 133 2.59 8.09 -5.55
CA LEU A 133 2.72 7.17 -4.45
C LEU A 133 4.17 6.68 -4.26
N LEU A 134 4.40 5.95 -3.18
CA LEU A 134 5.70 5.44 -2.78
C LEU A 134 6.37 4.62 -3.90
N GLY A 135 7.54 5.06 -4.37
CA GLY A 135 8.24 4.44 -5.49
C GLY A 135 7.58 4.66 -6.86
N GLY A 136 6.64 5.61 -6.99
CA GLY A 136 5.90 5.88 -8.22
C GLY A 136 6.73 6.47 -9.37
N ARG A 137 7.87 7.07 -9.05
CA ARG A 137 8.83 7.60 -10.05
C ARG A 137 10.20 7.02 -9.75
N ALA A 138 10.83 6.38 -10.75
CA ALA A 138 12.18 5.87 -10.62
C ALA A 138 13.19 6.99 -10.35
N THR A 139 14.26 6.68 -9.62
CA THR A 139 15.41 7.60 -9.47
C THR A 139 16.10 7.79 -10.82
N LYS A 140 16.70 8.98 -11.03
CA LYS A 140 17.51 9.25 -12.22
C LYS A 140 18.77 8.38 -12.27
N ASN A 141 19.42 8.23 -11.13
CA ASN A 141 20.69 7.52 -10.96
C ASN A 141 20.55 6.41 -9.91
N LEU A 142 21.38 5.39 -9.99
CA LEU A 142 21.49 4.33 -9.01
C LEU A 142 22.50 4.69 -7.90
N ILE A 143 22.64 5.99 -7.58
CA ILE A 143 23.52 6.41 -6.48
C ILE A 143 22.80 6.10 -5.17
N HIS A 144 23.37 5.14 -4.45
CA HIS A 144 22.81 4.65 -3.21
C HIS A 144 23.40 5.40 -2.02
N LEU A 145 22.59 6.25 -1.39
CA LEU A 145 22.97 7.03 -0.22
C LEU A 145 22.30 6.56 1.07
N LEU A 146 21.45 5.50 0.99
CA LEU A 146 20.76 4.97 2.16
C LEU A 146 21.67 4.01 2.95
N PRO A 147 21.75 4.15 4.27
CA PRO A 147 22.67 3.37 5.11
C PRO A 147 22.11 1.96 5.42
N SER A 148 21.98 1.13 4.38
CA SER A 148 21.55 -0.26 4.51
C SER A 148 22.40 -1.16 3.60
N ASN A 149 23.11 -2.12 4.19
CA ASN A 149 23.91 -3.11 3.46
C ASN A 149 23.01 -4.11 2.71
N TYR A 150 21.92 -4.56 3.30
CA TYR A 150 20.95 -5.43 2.65
C TYR A 150 20.34 -4.79 1.40
N LEU A 151 20.06 -3.48 1.46
CA LEU A 151 19.55 -2.76 0.29
C LEU A 151 20.63 -2.65 -0.79
N LYS A 152 21.85 -2.27 -0.42
CA LYS A 152 22.98 -2.16 -1.35
C LYS A 152 23.21 -3.45 -2.12
N GLU A 153 23.36 -4.57 -1.41
CA GLU A 153 23.54 -5.89 -2.02
C GLU A 153 22.39 -6.29 -2.96
N SER A 154 21.16 -6.01 -2.54
CA SER A 154 19.96 -6.29 -3.35
C SER A 154 19.96 -5.48 -4.64
N LEU A 155 20.26 -4.17 -4.56
CA LEU A 155 20.33 -3.28 -5.71
C LEU A 155 21.45 -3.69 -6.69
N GLU A 156 22.63 -4.05 -6.20
CA GLU A 156 23.75 -4.51 -7.02
C GLU A 156 23.39 -5.79 -7.81
N LYS A 157 22.73 -6.75 -7.15
CA LYS A 157 22.27 -7.99 -7.78
C LYS A 157 21.18 -7.72 -8.84
N ILE A 158 20.23 -6.82 -8.56
CA ILE A 158 19.17 -6.46 -9.51
C ILE A 158 19.74 -5.68 -10.69
N ALA A 159 20.64 -4.70 -10.43
CA ALA A 159 21.20 -3.86 -11.47
C ALA A 159 22.01 -4.63 -12.52
N LYS A 160 22.69 -5.73 -12.12
CA LYS A 160 23.35 -6.63 -13.06
C LYS A 160 22.41 -7.27 -14.09
N GLN A 161 21.12 -7.39 -13.76
CA GLN A 161 20.10 -7.95 -14.65
C GLN A 161 19.29 -6.84 -15.33
N ASP A 162 18.94 -5.76 -14.57
CA ASP A 162 18.05 -4.69 -15.01
C ASP A 162 18.27 -3.46 -14.14
N GLU A 163 19.08 -2.52 -14.62
CA GLU A 163 19.39 -1.29 -13.88
C GLU A 163 18.15 -0.39 -13.70
N ALA A 164 17.27 -0.32 -14.72
CA ALA A 164 16.05 0.47 -14.61
C ALA A 164 15.16 -0.05 -13.46
N ARG A 165 15.09 -1.36 -13.32
CA ARG A 165 14.36 -2.00 -12.25
C ARG A 165 15.00 -1.77 -10.87
N ALA A 166 16.31 -1.72 -10.78
CA ALA A 166 17.03 -1.37 -9.56
C ALA A 166 16.71 0.08 -9.14
N ARG A 167 16.60 1.02 -10.09
CA ARG A 167 16.20 2.41 -9.83
C ARG A 167 14.78 2.54 -9.28
N ASP A 168 13.83 1.74 -9.78
CA ASP A 168 12.46 1.67 -9.21
C ASP A 168 12.50 1.20 -7.75
N VAL A 169 13.29 0.16 -7.46
CA VAL A 169 13.47 -0.37 -6.11
C VAL A 169 14.10 0.68 -5.18
N LEU A 170 15.14 1.35 -5.62
CA LEU A 170 15.80 2.39 -4.84
C LEU A 170 14.83 3.54 -4.51
N SER A 171 14.05 4.00 -5.49
CA SER A 171 13.05 5.06 -5.29
C SER A 171 12.05 4.72 -4.17
N PHE A 172 11.59 3.47 -4.14
CA PHE A 172 10.71 3.00 -3.07
C PHE A 172 11.35 3.15 -1.68
N TYR A 173 12.60 2.72 -1.51
CA TYR A 173 13.28 2.80 -0.21
C TYR A 173 13.66 4.22 0.19
N ILE A 174 13.91 5.13 -0.76
CA ILE A 174 14.09 6.56 -0.45
C ILE A 174 12.81 7.11 0.20
N GLY A 175 11.66 6.92 -0.43
CA GLY A 175 10.40 7.39 0.14
C GLY A 175 10.05 6.70 1.47
N LEU A 176 10.30 5.39 1.60
CA LEU A 176 10.09 4.67 2.85
C LEU A 176 10.99 5.22 3.98
N ASN A 177 12.25 5.50 3.69
CA ASN A 177 13.17 6.11 4.66
C ASN A 177 12.69 7.48 5.13
N ASP A 178 12.11 8.28 4.24
CA ASP A 178 11.53 9.57 4.64
C ASP A 178 10.27 9.39 5.50
N CYS A 179 9.43 8.39 5.22
CA CYS A 179 8.34 8.01 6.12
C CYS A 179 8.84 7.58 7.51
N LEU A 180 9.93 6.79 7.60
CA LEU A 180 10.55 6.40 8.87
C LEU A 180 11.04 7.61 9.65
N LYS A 181 11.67 8.60 9.00
CA LYS A 181 12.10 9.86 9.63
C LYS A 181 10.93 10.66 10.19
N GLN A 182 9.83 10.77 9.43
CA GLN A 182 8.63 11.46 9.91
C GLN A 182 7.98 10.72 11.09
N ALA A 183 7.90 9.40 11.03
CA ALA A 183 7.42 8.58 12.14
C ALA A 183 8.26 8.79 13.40
N HIS A 184 9.60 8.81 13.26
CA HIS A 184 10.50 9.10 14.36
C HIS A 184 10.27 10.49 14.97
N LYS A 185 10.07 11.52 14.13
CA LYS A 185 9.83 12.89 14.56
C LYS A 185 8.60 13.00 15.47
N ILE A 186 7.48 12.36 15.10
CA ILE A 186 6.20 12.49 15.81
C ILE A 186 6.03 11.53 16.98
N LEU A 187 6.74 10.38 16.99
CA LEU A 187 6.65 9.39 18.05
C LEU A 187 7.34 9.90 19.32
N LYS A 188 6.77 9.64 20.48
CA LYS A 188 7.39 9.89 21.79
C LYS A 188 8.57 8.93 22.01
N SER A 189 9.55 9.32 22.83
CA SER A 189 10.65 8.43 23.23
C SER A 189 10.12 7.19 23.95
N LYS A 190 10.82 6.06 23.81
CA LYS A 190 10.49 4.74 24.37
C LYS A 190 9.15 4.16 23.87
N LYS A 191 8.59 4.70 22.78
CA LYS A 191 7.34 4.23 22.16
C LYS A 191 7.62 3.46 20.87
N TYR A 192 6.60 2.74 20.39
CA TYR A 192 6.75 1.72 19.36
C TYR A 192 6.19 2.14 18.02
N PHE A 193 6.91 1.75 16.97
CA PHE A 193 6.47 1.82 15.58
C PHE A 193 6.48 0.41 14.99
N CYS A 194 5.31 -0.13 14.67
CA CYS A 194 5.13 -1.47 14.13
C CYS A 194 4.79 -1.38 12.64
N LEU A 195 5.60 -2.03 11.79
CA LEU A 195 5.39 -2.09 10.35
C LEU A 195 5.08 -3.52 9.92
N VAL A 196 3.91 -3.73 9.32
CA VAL A 196 3.57 -5.02 8.68
C VAL A 196 4.01 -4.95 7.22
N ILE A 197 4.95 -5.79 6.83
CA ILE A 197 5.56 -5.76 5.50
C ILE A 197 5.77 -7.15 4.93
N GLY A 198 6.02 -7.22 3.62
CA GLY A 198 6.39 -8.45 2.95
C GLY A 198 7.73 -8.34 2.21
N ASN A 199 8.52 -9.40 2.28
CA ASN A 199 9.75 -9.52 1.49
C ASN A 199 9.38 -9.98 0.08
N ARG A 200 9.59 -9.11 -0.91
CA ARG A 200 9.22 -9.39 -2.30
C ARG A 200 10.38 -9.95 -3.12
N LEU A 201 10.03 -10.56 -4.23
CA LEU A 201 10.97 -10.94 -5.28
C LEU A 201 11.01 -9.88 -6.38
N VAL A 202 12.20 -9.51 -6.82
CA VAL A 202 12.44 -8.65 -7.99
C VAL A 202 13.52 -9.33 -8.83
N LYS A 203 13.20 -9.70 -10.08
CA LYS A 203 14.13 -10.46 -10.94
C LYS A 203 14.71 -11.69 -10.23
N GLN A 204 13.85 -12.45 -9.54
CA GLN A 204 14.21 -13.62 -8.73
C GLN A 204 15.15 -13.36 -7.54
N ILE A 205 15.42 -12.09 -7.24
CA ILE A 205 16.19 -11.69 -6.08
C ILE A 205 15.22 -11.32 -4.95
N ARG A 206 15.29 -12.03 -3.83
CA ARG A 206 14.51 -11.73 -2.64
C ARG A 206 15.10 -10.50 -1.95
N ILE A 207 14.30 -9.46 -1.79
CA ILE A 207 14.67 -8.25 -1.09
C ILE A 207 14.22 -8.40 0.37
N PRO A 208 15.14 -8.42 1.34
CA PRO A 208 14.81 -8.57 2.76
C PRO A 208 14.37 -7.21 3.35
N THR A 209 13.15 -6.79 3.02
CA THR A 209 12.60 -5.48 3.42
C THR A 209 12.56 -5.30 4.94
N ASP A 210 12.32 -6.37 5.68
CA ASP A 210 12.35 -6.40 7.15
C ASP A 210 13.72 -5.98 7.71
N PHE A 211 14.80 -6.59 7.24
CA PHE A 211 16.15 -6.22 7.67
C PHE A 211 16.56 -4.84 7.16
N ILE A 212 16.14 -4.45 5.95
CA ILE A 212 16.41 -3.10 5.42
C ILE A 212 15.76 -2.04 6.33
N ILE A 213 14.51 -2.26 6.74
CA ILE A 213 13.79 -1.34 7.67
C ILE A 213 14.51 -1.28 9.02
N ALA A 214 15.00 -2.41 9.54
CA ALA A 214 15.75 -2.44 10.77
C ALA A 214 17.05 -1.61 10.69
N GLU A 215 17.84 -1.78 9.61
CA GLU A 215 19.06 -1.00 9.39
C GLU A 215 18.77 0.51 9.21
N LEU A 216 17.77 0.87 8.41
CA LEU A 216 17.37 2.28 8.23
C LEU A 216 16.84 2.88 9.54
N GLY A 217 16.05 2.12 10.28
CA GLY A 217 15.52 2.52 11.59
C GLY A 217 16.63 2.82 12.60
N ASP A 218 17.64 1.95 12.69
CA ASP A 218 18.80 2.13 13.55
C ASP A 218 19.51 3.47 13.28
N LYS A 219 19.73 3.80 12.01
CA LYS A 219 20.38 5.06 11.59
C LYS A 219 19.55 6.31 11.86
N ILE A 220 18.23 6.16 12.02
CA ILE A 220 17.30 7.26 12.34
C ILE A 220 17.19 7.47 13.86
N GLY A 221 17.53 6.46 14.67
CA GLY A 221 17.42 6.51 16.13
C GLY A 221 16.35 5.61 16.72
N PHE A 222 15.92 4.60 15.97
CA PHE A 222 15.14 3.49 16.49
C PHE A 222 16.05 2.34 16.91
N THR A 223 15.57 1.51 17.82
CA THR A 223 16.09 0.16 18.08
C THR A 223 15.11 -0.84 17.49
N CYS A 224 15.55 -1.77 16.67
CA CYS A 224 14.74 -2.89 16.23
C CYS A 224 14.64 -3.90 17.38
N GLU A 225 13.48 -4.00 18.02
CA GLU A 225 13.26 -4.90 19.16
C GLU A 225 12.97 -6.33 18.70
N ASP A 226 12.21 -6.47 17.59
CA ASP A 226 11.82 -7.78 17.08
C ASP A 226 11.40 -7.74 15.60
N ILE A 227 11.49 -8.88 14.93
CA ILE A 227 10.95 -9.13 13.59
C ILE A 227 10.10 -10.41 13.66
N ILE A 228 8.81 -10.24 13.86
CA ILE A 228 7.86 -11.33 14.02
C ILE A 228 7.39 -11.79 12.65
N VAL A 229 7.68 -13.04 12.29
CA VAL A 229 7.24 -13.62 11.02
C VAL A 229 5.91 -14.34 11.21
N ARG A 230 4.91 -14.00 10.39
CA ARG A 230 3.61 -14.67 10.37
C ARG A 230 3.27 -15.26 9.00
N ASN A 231 2.51 -16.35 8.99
CA ASN A 231 1.95 -16.88 7.75
C ASN A 231 0.70 -16.08 7.35
N ILE A 232 0.56 -15.82 6.04
CA ILE A 232 -0.66 -15.21 5.50
C ILE A 232 -1.74 -16.29 5.40
N HIS A 233 -2.70 -16.26 6.34
CA HIS A 233 -3.83 -17.16 6.32
C HIS A 233 -4.85 -16.73 5.24
N ARG A 234 -5.49 -17.70 4.57
CA ARG A 234 -6.54 -17.50 3.55
C ARG A 234 -6.09 -16.65 2.34
N LYS A 235 -4.87 -16.86 1.91
CA LYS A 235 -4.37 -16.22 0.69
C LYS A 235 -5.22 -16.62 -0.51
N ARG A 236 -5.77 -15.64 -1.20
CA ARG A 236 -6.56 -15.86 -2.44
C ARG A 236 -5.70 -16.03 -3.70
N MET A 237 -4.42 -15.65 -3.64
CA MET A 237 -3.50 -15.80 -4.76
C MET A 237 -2.89 -17.22 -4.80
N PRO A 238 -2.62 -17.78 -5.98
CA PRO A 238 -1.92 -19.05 -6.12
C PRO A 238 -0.57 -19.03 -5.37
N ILE A 239 -0.12 -20.18 -4.89
CA ILE A 239 1.20 -20.34 -4.23
C ILE A 239 2.32 -20.03 -5.21
N LYS A 240 2.13 -20.37 -6.49
CA LYS A 240 3.06 -20.06 -7.59
C LYS A 240 2.32 -19.27 -8.65
N ASN A 241 2.96 -18.25 -9.20
CA ASN A 241 2.42 -17.43 -10.28
C ASN A 241 3.52 -17.15 -11.30
N SER A 242 3.14 -16.88 -12.55
CA SER A 242 4.08 -16.42 -13.58
C SER A 242 4.06 -14.89 -13.63
N PRO A 243 5.08 -14.20 -13.11
CA PRO A 243 5.10 -12.73 -13.11
C PRO A 243 5.28 -12.15 -14.52
N THR A 244 5.77 -12.95 -15.46
CA THR A 244 6.07 -12.57 -16.85
C THR A 244 5.06 -13.06 -17.85
N ASN A 245 4.02 -13.81 -17.43
CA ASN A 245 3.09 -14.54 -18.28
C ASN A 245 3.76 -15.56 -19.26
N ILE A 246 5.00 -15.95 -18.97
CA ILE A 246 5.69 -16.99 -19.75
C ILE A 246 5.26 -18.34 -19.20
N VAL A 247 4.80 -19.22 -20.08
CA VAL A 247 4.39 -20.59 -19.71
C VAL A 247 5.57 -21.34 -19.11
N GLY A 248 5.38 -21.90 -17.91
CA GLY A 248 6.42 -22.66 -17.19
C GLY A 248 7.34 -21.81 -16.28
N ALA A 249 7.39 -20.50 -16.43
CA ALA A 249 8.13 -19.62 -15.53
C ALA A 249 7.30 -19.33 -14.26
N LEU A 250 7.38 -20.20 -13.26
CA LEU A 250 6.63 -20.08 -12.02
C LEU A 250 7.53 -19.55 -10.90
N GLU A 251 7.09 -18.49 -10.24
CA GLU A 251 7.71 -17.95 -9.02
C GLU A 251 6.79 -18.15 -7.81
N GLU A 252 7.39 -18.40 -6.65
CA GLU A 252 6.65 -18.47 -5.40
C GLU A 252 6.09 -17.08 -5.06
N THR A 253 4.81 -17.03 -4.79
CA THR A 253 4.19 -15.81 -4.31
C THR A 253 4.45 -15.68 -2.80
N MET A 254 4.46 -14.43 -2.30
CA MET A 254 4.64 -14.13 -0.90
C MET A 254 3.59 -14.87 -0.03
N ASN A 255 4.04 -15.73 0.86
CA ASN A 255 3.21 -16.51 1.78
C ASN A 255 3.44 -16.14 3.25
N LYS A 256 4.41 -15.27 3.52
CA LYS A 256 4.75 -14.78 4.85
C LYS A 256 4.84 -13.27 4.84
N GLU A 257 4.50 -12.68 5.97
CA GLU A 257 4.69 -11.27 6.29
C GLU A 257 5.55 -11.15 7.53
N SER A 258 6.29 -10.05 7.63
CA SER A 258 7.07 -9.69 8.81
C SER A 258 6.43 -8.49 9.50
N ILE A 259 6.37 -8.52 10.83
CA ILE A 259 6.04 -7.36 11.65
C ILE A 259 7.36 -6.87 12.23
N VAL A 260 7.87 -5.75 11.72
CA VAL A 260 9.06 -5.10 12.23
C VAL A 260 8.67 -4.19 13.37
N VAL A 261 9.19 -4.44 14.57
CA VAL A 261 8.90 -3.70 15.79
C VAL A 261 10.08 -2.78 16.10
N LEU A 262 9.91 -1.51 15.85
CA LEU A 262 10.89 -0.47 16.14
C LEU A 262 10.50 0.29 17.40
N ARG A 263 11.45 0.53 18.31
CA ARG A 263 11.28 1.38 19.49
C ARG A 263 12.14 2.63 19.33
N LYS A 264 11.54 3.80 19.53
CA LYS A 264 12.29 5.05 19.54
C LYS A 264 13.10 5.18 20.83
N ASN A 265 14.36 5.51 20.71
CA ASN A 265 15.29 5.70 21.84
C ASN A 265 14.96 6.94 22.66
#